data_ad0023e9a847fb142d5716dd70187393
#
_entry.id   ad0023e9a847fb142d5716dd70187393
#
_cell.length_a   1.000
_cell.length_b   1.000
_cell.length_c   1.000
_cell.angle_alpha   90.00
_cell.angle_beta   90.00
_cell.angle_gamma   90.00
#
_symmetry.space_group_name_H-M   'P 1'
#
loop_
_entity.id
_entity.type
_entity.pdbx_description
1 polymer ?
#
loop_
_entity_poly.entity_id
_entity_poly.type
_entity_poly.pdbx_seq_one_letter_code
_entity_poly.pdbx_strand_id
1 'polypeptide(L)'
;MLGRLALSMAESRVLDTAALISWPVSELYGGLIVSHQEDELLRISPDRAAILDSMGLVFCQPNQDSIDLTLDAAKRSGDISGISETDLALVSLALERSAQLVTDDYRMQNIATVLGIEWQGVSQLGISEVWSWVLICSGCGKEYDAPKSTNEKQKQYGYCRDCGSALRLKKKK
;
A
#
# COMPACT_ATOMS: atom_id res chain seq x y z
N MET A 1 -38.45 -21.20 10.95
CA MET A 1 -37.00 -20.94 11.23
C MET A 1 -36.33 -20.69 9.90
N LEU A 2 -36.18 -19.42 9.54
CA LEU A 2 -35.49 -18.99 8.33
C LEU A 2 -34.04 -18.65 8.73
N GLY A 3 -33.13 -19.58 8.41
CA GLY A 3 -31.70 -19.35 8.56
C GLY A 3 -31.26 -18.25 7.58
N ARG A 4 -30.92 -17.09 8.12
CA ARG A 4 -30.17 -16.05 7.40
C ARG A 4 -28.79 -16.62 7.07
N LEU A 5 -28.63 -17.09 5.83
CA LEU A 5 -27.29 -17.17 5.22
C LEU A 5 -26.78 -15.72 5.12
N ALA A 6 -25.94 -15.34 6.08
CA ALA A 6 -25.07 -14.19 5.90
C ALA A 6 -24.06 -14.58 4.82
N LEU A 7 -24.35 -14.26 3.56
CA LEU A 7 -23.29 -14.11 2.57
C LEU A 7 -22.35 -13.04 3.14
N SER A 8 -21.15 -13.45 3.53
CA SER A 8 -20.04 -12.56 3.75
C SER A 8 -19.92 -11.78 2.44
N MET A 9 -20.36 -10.53 2.44
CA MET A 9 -20.03 -9.59 1.39
C MET A 9 -18.52 -9.42 1.51
N ALA A 10 -17.77 -10.05 0.60
CA ALA A 10 -16.34 -9.75 0.48
C ALA A 10 -16.25 -8.23 0.36
N GLU A 11 -15.58 -7.60 1.32
CA GLU A 11 -15.40 -6.15 1.35
C GLU A 11 -14.76 -5.75 0.03
N SER A 12 -15.47 -4.94 -0.76
CA SER A 12 -14.97 -4.45 -2.03
C SER A 12 -13.70 -3.63 -1.78
N ARG A 13 -12.64 -3.89 -2.55
CA ARG A 13 -11.36 -3.20 -2.42
C ARG A 13 -11.02 -2.49 -3.71
N VAL A 14 -10.64 -1.22 -3.62
CA VAL A 14 -10.04 -0.46 -4.71
C VAL A 14 -8.53 -0.54 -4.57
N LEU A 15 -7.87 -1.02 -5.61
CA LEU A 15 -6.44 -1.34 -5.58
C LEU A 15 -5.63 -0.27 -6.32
N ASP A 16 -4.67 0.32 -5.63
CA ASP A 16 -3.65 1.17 -6.23
C ASP A 16 -2.66 0.33 -7.06
N THR A 17 -1.99 0.94 -8.03
CA THR A 17 -0.97 0.32 -8.89
C THR A 17 0.12 -0.38 -8.09
N ALA A 18 0.51 0.16 -6.94
CA ALA A 18 1.45 -0.48 -6.02
C ALA A 18 0.98 -1.88 -5.56
N ALA A 19 -0.32 -2.06 -5.29
CA ALA A 19 -0.89 -3.36 -4.95
C ALA A 19 -0.85 -4.32 -6.15
N LEU A 20 -1.16 -3.83 -7.36
CA LEU A 20 -1.11 -4.63 -8.59
C LEU A 20 0.31 -5.17 -8.86
N ILE A 21 1.34 -4.43 -8.49
CA ILE A 21 2.75 -4.82 -8.65
C ILE A 21 3.17 -5.84 -7.57
N SER A 22 2.80 -5.58 -6.31
CA SER A 22 3.42 -6.21 -5.15
C SER A 22 2.65 -7.42 -4.62
N TRP A 23 1.32 -7.43 -4.74
CA TRP A 23 0.51 -8.48 -4.16
C TRP A 23 0.52 -9.78 -4.98
N PRO A 24 0.36 -10.94 -4.32
CA PRO A 24 0.07 -12.19 -5.03
C PRO A 24 -1.19 -12.06 -5.87
N VAL A 25 -1.21 -12.69 -7.06
CA VAL A 25 -2.36 -12.62 -7.97
C VAL A 25 -3.66 -13.11 -7.30
N SER A 26 -3.55 -14.11 -6.41
CA SER A 26 -4.70 -14.62 -5.64
C SER A 26 -5.38 -13.57 -4.76
N GLU A 27 -4.63 -12.56 -4.29
CA GLU A 27 -5.14 -11.50 -3.42
C GLU A 27 -5.77 -10.34 -4.22
N LEU A 28 -5.53 -10.29 -5.52
CA LEU A 28 -6.04 -9.25 -6.41
C LEU A 28 -7.45 -9.54 -6.93
N TYR A 29 -7.89 -10.79 -6.87
CA TYR A 29 -9.16 -11.23 -7.45
C TYR A 29 -10.36 -10.43 -6.89
N GLY A 30 -11.20 -9.94 -7.80
CA GLY A 30 -12.36 -9.11 -7.47
C GLY A 30 -12.02 -7.67 -7.07
N GLY A 31 -10.74 -7.29 -7.09
CA GLY A 31 -10.32 -5.91 -6.83
C GLY A 31 -10.79 -4.94 -7.90
N LEU A 32 -11.18 -3.74 -7.48
CA LEU A 32 -11.65 -2.67 -8.36
C LEU A 32 -10.45 -1.83 -8.80
N ILE A 33 -10.36 -1.53 -10.07
CA ILE A 33 -9.31 -0.70 -10.68
C ILE A 33 -9.90 0.27 -11.71
N VAL A 34 -9.14 1.30 -12.05
CA VAL A 34 -9.49 2.25 -13.13
C VAL A 34 -8.64 2.01 -14.38
N SER A 35 -9.16 2.35 -15.56
CA SER A 35 -8.51 2.05 -16.85
C SER A 35 -7.12 2.69 -16.99
N HIS A 36 -6.90 3.87 -16.42
CA HIS A 36 -5.60 4.56 -16.48
C HIS A 36 -4.46 3.79 -15.82
N GLN A 37 -4.74 2.85 -14.91
CA GLN A 37 -3.73 2.02 -14.27
C GLN A 37 -3.09 1.01 -15.23
N GLU A 38 -3.77 0.63 -16.31
CA GLU A 38 -3.23 -0.29 -17.31
C GLU A 38 -1.97 0.28 -17.98
N ASP A 39 -2.04 1.54 -18.44
CA ASP A 39 -0.89 2.23 -19.04
C ASP A 39 0.24 2.46 -18.03
N GLU A 40 -0.11 2.76 -16.79
CA GLU A 40 0.86 2.93 -15.72
C GLU A 40 1.56 1.61 -15.40
N LEU A 41 0.79 0.53 -15.25
CA LEU A 41 1.33 -0.81 -14.98
C LEU A 41 2.22 -1.29 -16.12
N LEU A 42 1.84 -1.03 -17.38
CA LEU A 42 2.65 -1.38 -18.56
C LEU A 42 4.02 -0.69 -18.54
N ARG A 43 4.09 0.54 -18.08
CA ARG A 43 5.37 1.27 -17.97
C ARG A 43 6.25 0.78 -16.82
N ILE A 44 5.64 0.42 -15.68
CA ILE A 44 6.38 0.09 -14.45
C ILE A 44 6.71 -1.40 -14.38
N SER A 45 5.76 -2.26 -14.74
CA SER A 45 5.86 -3.70 -14.64
C SER A 45 5.20 -4.39 -15.84
N PRO A 46 5.86 -4.45 -17.01
CA PRO A 46 5.32 -5.07 -18.21
C PRO A 46 4.88 -6.52 -18.01
N ASP A 47 5.59 -7.28 -17.18
CA ASP A 47 5.25 -8.69 -16.87
C ASP A 47 3.90 -8.79 -16.14
N ARG A 48 3.62 -7.86 -15.22
CA ARG A 48 2.33 -7.78 -14.53
C ARG A 48 1.23 -7.31 -15.47
N ALA A 49 1.51 -6.34 -16.32
CA ALA A 49 0.56 -5.87 -17.34
C ALA A 49 0.16 -6.99 -18.31
N ALA A 50 1.10 -7.85 -18.71
CA ALA A 50 0.86 -8.97 -19.60
C ALA A 50 -0.15 -10.01 -19.07
N ILE A 51 -0.30 -10.10 -17.74
CA ILE A 51 -1.24 -11.04 -17.10
C ILE A 51 -2.45 -10.35 -16.46
N LEU A 52 -2.60 -9.04 -16.65
CA LEU A 52 -3.64 -8.22 -16.02
C LEU A 52 -5.06 -8.82 -16.19
N ASP A 53 -5.39 -9.25 -17.41
CA ASP A 53 -6.69 -9.86 -17.73
C ASP A 53 -6.96 -11.17 -16.94
N SER A 54 -5.90 -11.88 -16.55
CA SER A 54 -6.00 -13.13 -15.80
C SER A 54 -6.11 -12.93 -14.28
N MET A 55 -5.91 -11.71 -13.78
CA MET A 55 -5.95 -11.41 -12.36
C MET A 55 -7.36 -11.35 -11.77
N GLY A 56 -8.39 -11.42 -12.61
CA GLY A 56 -9.80 -11.36 -12.18
C GLY A 56 -10.20 -10.02 -11.58
N LEU A 57 -9.58 -8.93 -12.03
CA LEU A 57 -9.86 -7.55 -11.62
C LEU A 57 -11.12 -7.02 -12.31
N VAL A 58 -11.76 -6.04 -11.68
CA VAL A 58 -12.96 -5.39 -12.19
C VAL A 58 -12.65 -3.95 -12.55
N PHE A 59 -12.71 -3.63 -13.83
CA PHE A 59 -12.52 -2.26 -14.33
C PHE A 59 -13.77 -1.43 -14.06
N CYS A 60 -13.60 -0.30 -13.37
CA CYS A 60 -14.66 0.63 -13.03
C CYS A 60 -14.21 2.07 -13.30
N GLN A 61 -15.20 2.95 -13.51
CA GLN A 61 -14.96 4.39 -13.54
C GLN A 61 -15.84 5.05 -12.48
N PRO A 62 -15.31 5.99 -11.68
CA PRO A 62 -16.12 6.75 -10.73
C PRO A 62 -17.07 7.71 -11.48
N ASN A 63 -18.21 8.00 -10.87
CA ASN A 63 -19.12 9.02 -11.37
C ASN A 63 -18.60 10.45 -11.04
N GLN A 64 -19.17 11.47 -11.73
CA GLN A 64 -18.72 12.85 -11.58
C GLN A 64 -18.95 13.39 -10.16
N ASP A 65 -20.04 13.04 -9.51
CA ASP A 65 -20.34 13.50 -8.14
C ASP A 65 -19.28 13.05 -7.14
N SER A 66 -18.82 11.79 -7.25
CA SER A 66 -17.74 11.26 -6.41
C SER A 66 -16.40 11.92 -6.70
N ILE A 67 -16.12 12.26 -7.96
CA ILE A 67 -14.92 13.00 -8.35
C ILE A 67 -14.95 14.40 -7.73
N ASP A 68 -16.06 15.11 -7.80
CA ASP A 68 -16.21 16.48 -7.27
C ASP A 68 -16.05 16.49 -5.74
N LEU A 69 -16.64 15.52 -5.04
CA LEU A 69 -16.46 15.36 -3.59
C LEU A 69 -14.99 15.07 -3.22
N THR A 70 -14.32 14.24 -4.00
CA THR A 70 -12.91 13.91 -3.76
C THR A 70 -12.00 15.10 -4.03
N LEU A 71 -12.27 15.89 -5.08
CA LEU A 71 -11.57 17.16 -5.35
C LEU A 71 -11.71 18.15 -4.21
N ASP A 72 -12.90 18.29 -3.65
CA ASP A 72 -13.12 19.17 -2.51
C ASP A 72 -12.42 18.68 -1.23
N ALA A 73 -12.36 17.36 -1.03
CA ALA A 73 -11.60 16.78 0.07
C ALA A 73 -10.09 16.99 -0.11
N ALA A 74 -9.57 16.83 -1.35
CA ALA A 74 -8.16 17.09 -1.68
C ALA A 74 -7.75 18.55 -1.47
N LYS A 75 -8.65 19.51 -1.73
CA LYS A 75 -8.44 20.93 -1.40
C LYS A 75 -8.37 21.13 0.11
N ARG A 76 -9.27 20.50 0.88
CA ARG A 76 -9.30 20.60 2.34
C ARG A 76 -8.10 19.98 3.02
N SER A 77 -7.58 18.85 2.52
CA SER A 77 -6.38 18.22 3.04
C SER A 77 -5.07 18.92 2.60
N GLY A 78 -5.15 19.77 1.57
CA GLY A 78 -3.98 20.44 0.98
C GLY A 78 -3.24 19.60 -0.06
N ASP A 79 -3.73 18.42 -0.41
CA ASP A 79 -3.06 17.48 -1.30
C ASP A 79 -3.38 17.67 -2.79
N ILE A 80 -4.28 18.62 -3.11
CA ILE A 80 -4.77 18.85 -4.48
C ILE A 80 -3.66 19.04 -5.53
N SER A 81 -2.56 19.69 -5.15
CA SER A 81 -1.46 19.99 -6.09
C SER A 81 -0.56 18.79 -6.39
N GLY A 82 -0.66 17.72 -5.61
CA GLY A 82 0.23 16.57 -5.71
C GLY A 82 -0.46 15.25 -6.02
N ILE A 83 -1.80 15.23 -6.14
CA ILE A 83 -2.54 14.03 -6.51
C ILE A 83 -2.64 13.91 -8.03
N SER A 84 -2.38 12.72 -8.57
CA SER A 84 -2.56 12.42 -10.00
C SER A 84 -4.03 12.22 -10.34
N GLU A 85 -4.36 12.27 -11.64
CA GLU A 85 -5.71 11.98 -12.13
C GLU A 85 -6.13 10.54 -11.82
N THR A 86 -5.21 9.60 -11.97
CA THR A 86 -5.43 8.17 -11.63
C THR A 86 -5.73 8.00 -10.14
N ASP A 87 -4.91 8.62 -9.26
CA ASP A 87 -5.10 8.51 -7.81
C ASP A 87 -6.41 9.14 -7.37
N LEU A 88 -6.76 10.29 -7.95
CA LEU A 88 -8.04 10.94 -7.72
C LEU A 88 -9.22 10.03 -8.10
N ALA A 89 -9.13 9.36 -9.26
CA ALA A 89 -10.15 8.43 -9.73
C ALA A 89 -10.28 7.21 -8.80
N LEU A 90 -9.16 6.68 -8.28
CA LEU A 90 -9.18 5.56 -7.32
C LEU A 90 -9.84 5.93 -6.00
N VAL A 91 -9.51 7.09 -5.42
CA VAL A 91 -10.16 7.55 -4.19
C VAL A 91 -11.66 7.80 -4.43
N SER A 92 -12.01 8.41 -5.57
CA SER A 92 -13.41 8.65 -5.95
C SER A 92 -14.20 7.35 -6.14
N LEU A 93 -13.58 6.33 -6.73
CA LEU A 93 -14.18 5.00 -6.89
C LEU A 93 -14.39 4.33 -5.52
N ALA A 94 -13.45 4.45 -4.60
CA ALA A 94 -13.58 3.92 -3.25
C ALA A 94 -14.74 4.61 -2.49
N LEU A 95 -14.91 5.92 -2.65
CA LEU A 95 -16.04 6.67 -2.11
C LEU A 95 -17.38 6.16 -2.68
N GLU A 96 -17.49 6.09 -4.00
CA GLU A 96 -18.71 5.67 -4.70
C GLU A 96 -19.16 4.26 -4.32
N ARG A 97 -18.20 3.34 -4.22
CA ARG A 97 -18.47 1.92 -3.94
C ARG A 97 -18.52 1.58 -2.46
N SER A 98 -18.29 2.53 -1.56
CA SER A 98 -18.08 2.28 -0.13
C SER A 98 -17.06 1.15 0.08
N ALA A 99 -15.98 1.19 -0.71
CA ALA A 99 -14.95 0.17 -0.76
C ALA A 99 -13.72 0.60 0.05
N GLN A 100 -12.96 -0.37 0.54
CA GLN A 100 -11.67 -0.11 1.17
C GLN A 100 -10.65 0.30 0.11
N LEU A 101 -9.91 1.37 0.35
CA LEU A 101 -8.80 1.81 -0.51
C LEU A 101 -7.50 1.14 -0.10
N VAL A 102 -6.79 0.53 -1.04
CA VAL A 102 -5.48 -0.11 -0.80
C VAL A 102 -4.40 0.70 -1.47
N THR A 103 -3.63 1.45 -0.68
CA THR A 103 -2.57 2.33 -1.17
C THR A 103 -1.51 2.62 -0.10
N ASP A 104 -0.26 2.80 -0.51
CA ASP A 104 0.83 3.33 0.33
C ASP A 104 1.04 4.85 0.13
N ASP A 105 0.31 5.50 -0.77
CA ASP A 105 0.42 6.95 -0.99
C ASP A 105 -0.28 7.74 0.13
N TYR A 106 0.49 8.54 0.87
CA TYR A 106 0.01 9.38 1.96
C TYR A 106 -1.05 10.40 1.53
N ARG A 107 -0.99 10.94 0.31
CA ARG A 107 -1.99 11.90 -0.19
C ARG A 107 -3.33 11.22 -0.37
N MET A 108 -3.34 10.03 -0.97
CA MET A 108 -4.57 9.24 -1.11
C MET A 108 -5.13 8.87 0.26
N GLN A 109 -4.28 8.45 1.22
CA GLN A 109 -4.68 8.12 2.58
C GLN A 109 -5.27 9.34 3.32
N ASN A 110 -4.67 10.53 3.18
CA ASN A 110 -5.18 11.76 3.78
C ASN A 110 -6.56 12.12 3.23
N ILE A 111 -6.73 12.09 1.92
CA ILE A 111 -8.01 12.40 1.27
C ILE A 111 -9.07 11.36 1.67
N ALA A 112 -8.72 10.06 1.67
CA ALA A 112 -9.60 8.98 2.13
C ALA A 112 -10.06 9.20 3.57
N THR A 113 -9.15 9.60 4.46
CA THR A 113 -9.46 9.92 5.85
C THR A 113 -10.44 11.10 5.97
N VAL A 114 -10.25 12.17 5.19
CA VAL A 114 -11.17 13.33 5.15
C VAL A 114 -12.57 12.92 4.68
N LEU A 115 -12.67 11.94 3.78
CA LEU A 115 -13.93 11.41 3.23
C LEU A 115 -14.55 10.29 4.09
N GLY A 116 -13.86 9.82 5.13
CA GLY A 116 -14.31 8.70 5.94
C GLY A 116 -14.22 7.34 5.23
N ILE A 117 -13.38 7.22 4.20
CA ILE A 117 -13.09 5.98 3.48
C ILE A 117 -12.09 5.17 4.29
N GLU A 118 -12.38 3.89 4.51
CA GLU A 118 -11.41 2.96 5.08
C GLU A 118 -10.26 2.72 4.08
N TRP A 119 -9.04 2.75 4.59
CA TRP A 119 -7.87 2.48 3.77
C TRP A 119 -6.89 1.53 4.47
N GLN A 120 -6.09 0.86 3.64
CA GLN A 120 -5.07 -0.09 4.07
C GLN A 120 -3.79 0.15 3.26
N GLY A 121 -2.63 0.06 3.91
CA GLY A 121 -1.34 0.08 3.22
C GLY A 121 -1.11 -1.20 2.41
N VAL A 122 -0.51 -1.07 1.24
CA VAL A 122 -0.11 -2.20 0.39
C VAL A 122 0.86 -3.12 1.12
N SER A 123 1.80 -2.54 1.85
CA SER A 123 2.83 -3.27 2.61
C SER A 123 2.26 -4.12 3.75
N GLN A 124 1.05 -3.87 4.23
CA GLN A 124 0.46 -4.60 5.35
C GLN A 124 0.03 -6.02 4.99
N LEU A 125 -0.30 -6.31 3.73
CA LEU A 125 -0.58 -7.68 3.26
C LEU A 125 0.68 -8.42 2.76
N GLY A 126 1.72 -7.68 2.37
CA GLY A 126 3.01 -8.25 1.96
C GLY A 126 3.88 -8.72 3.12
N ILE A 127 3.52 -8.39 4.37
CA ILE A 127 4.26 -8.81 5.56
C ILE A 127 3.62 -10.09 6.12
N SER A 128 3.76 -11.20 5.44
CA SER A 128 3.66 -12.52 6.07
C SER A 128 4.89 -12.82 6.96
N GLU A 129 5.93 -12.00 6.90
CA GLU A 129 7.11 -12.05 7.75
C GLU A 129 7.31 -10.68 8.40
N VAL A 130 7.11 -10.61 9.71
CA VAL A 130 7.54 -9.47 10.52
C VAL A 130 9.07 -9.43 10.44
N TRP A 131 9.58 -8.52 9.62
CA TRP A 131 11.02 -8.31 9.53
C TRP A 131 11.49 -7.67 10.83
N SER A 132 12.16 -8.43 11.68
CA SER A 132 12.88 -7.86 12.81
C SER A 132 14.30 -7.51 12.37
N TRP A 133 14.75 -6.35 12.76
CA TRP A 133 16.11 -5.90 12.54
C TRP A 133 16.92 -6.06 13.83
N VAL A 134 18.16 -6.47 13.69
CA VAL A 134 19.11 -6.54 14.81
C VAL A 134 20.41 -5.88 14.40
N LEU A 135 21.14 -5.34 15.35
CA LEU A 135 22.51 -4.92 15.12
C LEU A 135 23.44 -6.09 15.41
N ILE A 136 24.33 -6.38 14.48
CA ILE A 136 25.33 -7.44 14.63
C ILE A 136 26.73 -6.81 14.61
N CYS A 137 27.55 -7.23 15.53
CA CYS A 137 28.97 -6.88 15.53
C CYS A 137 29.68 -7.54 14.34
N SER A 138 30.40 -6.74 13.56
CA SER A 138 31.16 -7.23 12.41
C SER A 138 32.37 -8.11 12.78
N GLY A 139 32.84 -7.99 14.04
CA GLY A 139 33.99 -8.74 14.55
C GLY A 139 33.59 -10.02 15.27
N CYS A 140 32.87 -9.92 16.40
CA CYS A 140 32.56 -11.08 17.25
C CYS A 140 31.17 -11.70 17.01
N GLY A 141 30.33 -11.11 16.12
CA GLY A 141 29.00 -11.63 15.81
C GLY A 141 27.93 -11.41 16.89
N LYS A 142 28.23 -10.68 17.97
CA LYS A 142 27.29 -10.42 19.05
C LYS A 142 26.10 -9.60 18.54
N GLU A 143 24.89 -9.99 18.93
CA GLU A 143 23.64 -9.30 18.59
C GLU A 143 23.30 -8.21 19.62
N TYR A 144 22.73 -7.11 19.14
CA TYR A 144 22.20 -6.00 19.93
C TYR A 144 20.83 -5.59 19.37
N ASP A 145 20.02 -4.99 20.22
CA ASP A 145 18.71 -4.50 19.82
C ASP A 145 18.82 -3.44 18.71
N ALA A 146 17.89 -3.50 17.74
CA ALA A 146 17.82 -2.50 16.70
C ALA A 146 17.44 -1.13 17.28
N PRO A 147 17.95 -0.01 16.71
CA PRO A 147 17.55 1.32 17.13
C PRO A 147 16.06 1.54 16.80
N LYS A 148 15.36 2.31 17.66
CA LYS A 148 13.91 2.59 17.54
C LYS A 148 13.52 3.33 16.26
N SER A 149 14.49 3.93 15.55
CA SER A 149 14.29 4.54 14.22
C SER A 149 15.49 4.26 13.34
N THR A 150 15.24 3.72 12.15
CA THR A 150 16.26 3.52 11.11
C THR A 150 16.11 4.63 10.07
N ASN A 151 16.87 5.72 10.22
CA ASN A 151 17.03 6.68 9.13
C ASN A 151 18.05 6.11 8.15
N GLU A 152 17.67 5.93 6.89
CA GLU A 152 18.54 5.42 5.82
C GLU A 152 19.84 6.24 5.64
N LYS A 153 19.90 7.46 6.17
CA LYS A 153 21.08 8.32 6.15
C LYS A 153 22.11 8.02 7.24
N GLN A 154 21.77 7.20 8.24
CA GLN A 154 22.66 6.90 9.36
C GLN A 154 23.42 5.60 9.07
N LYS A 155 24.56 5.71 8.39
CA LYS A 155 25.43 4.57 8.04
C LYS A 155 26.27 4.03 9.22
N GLN A 156 26.19 4.60 10.42
CA GLN A 156 27.00 4.19 11.57
C GLN A 156 26.11 3.93 12.78
N TYR A 157 26.10 2.69 13.24
CA TYR A 157 25.31 2.22 14.40
C TYR A 157 26.13 2.08 15.67
N GLY A 158 27.37 2.62 15.69
CA GLY A 158 28.28 2.53 16.82
C GLY A 158 29.18 1.29 16.78
N TYR A 159 29.78 1.00 17.93
CA TYR A 159 30.80 -0.03 18.09
C TYR A 159 30.40 -1.06 19.16
N CYS A 160 30.87 -2.30 18.98
CA CYS A 160 30.67 -3.38 19.92
C CYS A 160 31.35 -3.09 21.25
N ARG A 161 30.63 -3.28 22.36
CA ARG A 161 31.15 -3.04 23.70
C ARG A 161 32.24 -4.08 24.13
N ASP A 162 32.23 -5.25 23.48
CA ASP A 162 33.12 -6.35 23.83
C ASP A 162 34.42 -6.35 23.02
N CYS A 163 34.33 -6.09 21.70
CA CYS A 163 35.51 -6.18 20.83
C CYS A 163 35.85 -4.89 20.05
N GLY A 164 35.07 -3.84 20.22
CA GLY A 164 35.31 -2.54 19.57
C GLY A 164 35.04 -2.49 18.06
N SER A 165 34.58 -3.58 17.42
CA SER A 165 34.27 -3.57 15.98
C SER A 165 32.95 -2.90 15.70
N ALA A 166 32.79 -2.38 14.48
CA ALA A 166 31.59 -1.66 14.06
C ALA A 166 30.34 -2.55 14.09
N LEU A 167 29.20 -1.97 14.49
CA LEU A 167 27.89 -2.61 14.43
C LEU A 167 27.27 -2.40 13.06
N ARG A 168 26.60 -3.43 12.55
CA ARG A 168 25.87 -3.41 11.28
C ARG A 168 24.43 -3.86 11.47
N LEU A 169 23.50 -3.19 10.80
CA LEU A 169 22.10 -3.58 10.78
C LEU A 169 21.96 -4.84 9.93
N LYS A 170 21.33 -5.86 10.48
CA LYS A 170 21.04 -7.14 9.79
C LYS A 170 19.58 -7.51 9.99
N LYS A 171 19.01 -8.06 8.94
CA LYS A 171 17.67 -8.62 8.94
C LYS A 171 17.69 -9.94 9.70
N LYS A 172 16.83 -10.09 10.70
CA LYS A 172 16.62 -11.35 11.41
C LYS A 172 15.59 -12.16 10.62
N LYS A 173 15.94 -13.41 10.28
CA LYS A 173 15.00 -14.36 9.68
C LYS A 173 14.06 -14.90 10.74
#